data_94fd41542d3707b135fc752ea0547b82
#
_entry.id   94fd41542d3707b135fc752ea0547b82
#
_cell.length_a   1.000
_cell.length_b   1.000
_cell.length_c   1.000
_cell.angle_alpha   90.00
_cell.angle_beta   90.00
_cell.angle_gamma   90.00
#
_symmetry.space_group_name_H-M   'P 1'
#
loop_
_entity.id
_entity.type
_entity.pdbx_description
1 polymer ?
#
loop_
_entity_poly.entity_id
_entity_poly.type
_entity_poly.pdbx_seq_one_letter_code
_entity_poly.pdbx_strand_id
1 'polypeptide(L)'
;MPALASSSADFTAVLFGLSGCLVDFGARTLPVTLQRLYPEAANQSYQHLTPHDALEAVLGRDAESSDLSALQLALQDCANEHTEATPGALHVLETLQRQGVPCAWLDELPAVASNRLASALPAWLPGTDTSAARPWPAPDACWQSLSALKVNNLEGCVLISGEPRLLQAGLNAGLWTVGLAACGPLCGQAQADWRALPAAERDHLRAKATLSLYRLGVHSVIDQLADLGPSLEDLAHRRQKGEKP
;
A
#
# COMPACT_ATOMS: atom_id res chain seq x y z
N MET A 1 -31.84 23.28 -8.71
CA MET A 1 -30.68 22.40 -8.59
C MET A 1 -29.67 23.10 -7.70
N PRO A 2 -29.34 22.59 -6.50
CA PRO A 2 -28.30 23.20 -5.70
C PRO A 2 -26.97 22.93 -6.39
N ALA A 3 -26.20 23.97 -6.66
CA ALA A 3 -24.83 23.89 -7.11
C ALA A 3 -24.03 23.12 -6.05
N LEU A 4 -23.40 22.02 -6.46
CA LEU A 4 -22.36 21.38 -5.65
C LEU A 4 -21.30 22.45 -5.42
N ALA A 5 -21.21 22.91 -4.18
CA ALA A 5 -20.14 23.78 -3.75
C ALA A 5 -18.82 23.07 -4.12
N SER A 6 -17.96 23.78 -4.86
CA SER A 6 -16.58 23.38 -5.08
C SER A 6 -15.90 23.28 -3.72
N SER A 7 -15.84 22.07 -3.13
CA SER A 7 -14.98 21.85 -2.00
C SER A 7 -13.55 22.05 -2.51
N SER A 8 -12.88 23.09 -2.03
CA SER A 8 -11.42 23.16 -2.02
C SER A 8 -10.92 21.79 -1.56
N ALA A 9 -9.89 21.25 -2.21
CA ALA A 9 -9.38 19.90 -1.92
C ALA A 9 -9.28 19.72 -0.40
N ASP A 10 -10.11 18.83 0.15
CA ASP A 10 -10.17 18.61 1.60
C ASP A 10 -8.86 17.99 2.13
N PHE A 11 -7.95 17.59 1.22
CA PHE A 11 -6.68 16.95 1.53
C PHE A 11 -5.51 17.68 0.87
N THR A 12 -4.40 17.75 1.62
CA THR A 12 -3.16 18.41 1.20
C THR A 12 -2.34 17.51 0.27
N ALA A 13 -2.29 16.22 0.55
CA ALA A 13 -1.67 15.19 -0.30
C ALA A 13 -2.19 13.81 0.08
N VAL A 14 -2.14 12.87 -0.87
CA VAL A 14 -2.46 11.46 -0.63
C VAL A 14 -1.28 10.58 -1.07
N LEU A 15 -0.76 9.81 -0.12
CA LEU A 15 0.24 8.79 -0.36
C LEU A 15 -0.43 7.42 -0.44
N PHE A 16 0.02 6.59 -1.33
CA PHE A 16 -0.49 5.23 -1.51
C PHE A 16 0.62 4.20 -1.33
N GLY A 17 0.34 3.07 -0.71
CA GLY A 17 1.13 1.88 -0.93
C GLY A 17 0.98 1.43 -2.40
N LEU A 18 1.99 0.82 -2.98
CA LEU A 18 1.90 0.30 -4.34
C LEU A 18 1.31 -1.11 -4.32
N SER A 19 2.08 -2.11 -3.88
CA SER A 19 1.67 -3.51 -3.76
C SER A 19 0.60 -3.68 -2.68
N GLY A 20 -0.45 -4.42 -2.98
CA GLY A 20 -1.59 -4.62 -2.07
C GLY A 20 -2.44 -3.38 -1.81
N CYS A 21 -2.30 -2.34 -2.64
CA CYS A 21 -3.09 -1.12 -2.58
C CYS A 21 -3.50 -0.65 -3.97
N LEU A 22 -2.60 -0.08 -4.76
CA LEU A 22 -2.90 0.38 -6.13
C LEU A 22 -2.89 -0.76 -7.15
N VAL A 23 -1.97 -1.70 -6.97
CA VAL A 23 -1.79 -2.90 -7.82
C VAL A 23 -1.50 -4.12 -6.95
N ASP A 24 -1.29 -5.29 -7.57
CA ASP A 24 -0.88 -6.53 -6.89
C ASP A 24 -1.82 -6.87 -5.73
N PHE A 25 -3.09 -7.15 -6.05
CA PHE A 25 -4.09 -7.53 -5.04
C PHE A 25 -3.59 -8.69 -4.18
N GLY A 26 -3.58 -8.49 -2.86
CA GLY A 26 -3.04 -9.43 -1.87
C GLY A 26 -1.55 -9.26 -1.58
N ALA A 27 -0.85 -8.30 -2.20
CA ALA A 27 0.59 -8.08 -2.06
C ALA A 27 1.40 -9.36 -2.31
N ARG A 28 1.15 -10.02 -3.42
CA ARG A 28 1.61 -11.37 -3.70
C ARG A 28 2.97 -11.46 -4.39
N THR A 29 3.46 -10.36 -4.95
CA THR A 29 4.71 -10.37 -5.73
C THR A 29 5.88 -10.96 -4.94
N LEU A 30 6.15 -10.51 -3.72
CA LEU A 30 7.23 -11.05 -2.89
C LEU A 30 6.98 -12.51 -2.46
N PRO A 31 5.82 -12.87 -1.85
CA PRO A 31 5.57 -14.25 -1.43
C PRO A 31 5.64 -15.26 -2.59
N VAL A 32 5.07 -14.95 -3.74
CA VAL A 32 5.09 -15.82 -4.92
C VAL A 32 6.50 -15.97 -5.47
N THR A 33 7.29 -14.88 -5.47
CA THR A 33 8.69 -14.93 -5.89
C THR A 33 9.51 -15.85 -4.99
N LEU A 34 9.41 -15.68 -3.67
CA LEU A 34 10.12 -16.53 -2.71
C LEU A 34 9.71 -17.99 -2.83
N GLN A 35 8.41 -18.26 -3.00
CA GLN A 35 7.91 -19.62 -3.22
C GLN A 35 8.47 -20.27 -4.51
N ARG A 36 8.63 -19.48 -5.58
CA ARG A 36 9.20 -19.99 -6.85
C ARG A 36 10.69 -20.29 -6.72
N LEU A 37 11.43 -19.42 -6.04
CA LEU A 37 12.87 -19.64 -5.81
C LEU A 37 13.15 -20.75 -4.79
N TYR A 38 12.29 -20.85 -3.77
CA TYR A 38 12.46 -21.74 -2.62
C TYR A 38 11.13 -22.43 -2.30
N PRO A 39 10.75 -23.50 -3.04
CA PRO A 39 9.45 -24.15 -2.88
C PRO A 39 9.17 -24.70 -1.47
N GLU A 40 10.22 -25.04 -0.71
CA GLU A 40 10.15 -25.50 0.67
C GLU A 40 9.66 -24.43 1.64
N ALA A 41 9.75 -23.17 1.26
CA ALA A 41 9.31 -22.02 2.07
C ALA A 41 7.82 -21.64 1.85
N ALA A 42 7.06 -22.42 1.08
CA ALA A 42 5.69 -22.10 0.63
C ALA A 42 4.69 -21.80 1.74
N ASN A 43 4.94 -22.23 2.98
CA ASN A 43 4.02 -22.05 4.11
C ASN A 43 4.47 -20.95 5.10
N GLN A 44 5.49 -20.18 4.77
CA GLN A 44 5.99 -19.12 5.65
C GLN A 44 5.25 -17.81 5.40
N SER A 45 5.05 -17.04 6.49
CA SER A 45 4.46 -15.70 6.41
C SER A 45 5.58 -14.66 6.49
N TYR A 46 5.60 -13.75 5.52
CA TYR A 46 6.61 -12.69 5.41
C TYR A 46 6.03 -11.29 5.70
N GLN A 47 4.82 -11.22 6.24
CA GLN A 47 4.03 -9.98 6.39
C GLN A 47 4.68 -8.87 7.22
N HIS A 48 5.71 -9.19 8.00
CA HIS A 48 6.38 -8.23 8.89
C HIS A 48 7.86 -8.04 8.55
N LEU A 49 8.30 -8.59 7.43
CA LEU A 49 9.70 -8.58 7.01
C LEU A 49 9.91 -7.64 5.82
N THR A 50 11.11 -7.06 5.74
CA THR A 50 11.56 -6.45 4.47
C THR A 50 11.79 -7.54 3.43
N PRO A 51 11.87 -7.20 2.13
CA PRO A 51 12.23 -8.20 1.11
C PRO A 51 13.58 -8.89 1.38
N HIS A 52 14.53 -8.17 1.96
CA HIS A 52 15.84 -8.70 2.37
C HIS A 52 15.69 -9.69 3.54
N ASP A 53 15.04 -9.27 4.62
CA ASP A 53 14.86 -10.12 5.81
C ASP A 53 14.02 -11.37 5.48
N ALA A 54 13.05 -11.25 4.57
CA ALA A 54 12.25 -12.37 4.09
C ALA A 54 13.10 -13.39 3.33
N LEU A 55 14.05 -12.94 2.50
CA LEU A 55 15.00 -13.81 1.84
C LEU A 55 15.90 -14.55 2.85
N GLU A 56 16.47 -13.84 3.82
CA GLU A 56 17.31 -14.44 4.85
C GLU A 56 16.54 -15.44 5.72
N ALA A 57 15.29 -15.14 6.06
CA ALA A 57 14.42 -16.05 6.78
C ALA A 57 14.18 -17.36 5.99
N VAL A 58 14.05 -17.29 4.66
CA VAL A 58 13.94 -18.48 3.80
C VAL A 58 15.24 -19.25 3.71
N LEU A 59 16.37 -18.55 3.57
CA LEU A 59 17.68 -19.17 3.46
C LEU A 59 18.18 -19.78 4.79
N GLY A 60 17.69 -19.28 5.93
CA GLY A 60 18.21 -19.64 7.26
C GLY A 60 19.65 -19.17 7.50
N ARG A 61 20.13 -18.22 6.71
CA ARG A 61 21.46 -17.59 6.77
C ARG A 61 21.42 -16.19 6.18
N ASP A 62 22.47 -15.40 6.39
CA ASP A 62 22.65 -14.11 5.72
C ASP A 62 22.65 -14.30 4.19
N ALA A 63 22.02 -13.35 3.48
CA ALA A 63 21.94 -13.39 2.02
C ALA A 63 23.26 -12.94 1.37
N GLU A 64 23.75 -13.71 0.44
CA GLU A 64 24.90 -13.35 -0.40
C GLU A 64 24.48 -12.49 -1.59
N SER A 65 25.44 -11.82 -2.25
CA SER A 65 25.16 -10.99 -3.43
C SER A 65 24.48 -11.77 -4.57
N SER A 66 24.78 -13.06 -4.70
CA SER A 66 24.14 -13.96 -5.66
C SER A 66 22.66 -14.19 -5.35
N ASP A 67 22.32 -14.38 -4.06
CA ASP A 67 20.93 -14.57 -3.60
C ASP A 67 20.11 -13.31 -3.85
N LEU A 68 20.68 -12.14 -3.53
CA LEU A 68 20.03 -10.84 -3.77
C LEU A 68 19.80 -10.58 -5.26
N SER A 69 20.77 -10.93 -6.11
CA SER A 69 20.65 -10.78 -7.56
C SER A 69 19.57 -11.73 -8.12
N ALA A 70 19.51 -12.98 -7.65
CA ALA A 70 18.49 -13.94 -8.04
C ALA A 70 17.08 -13.46 -7.61
N LEU A 71 16.95 -12.98 -6.37
CA LEU A 71 15.69 -12.42 -5.87
C LEU A 71 15.25 -11.22 -6.72
N GLN A 72 16.15 -10.29 -7.04
CA GLN A 72 15.82 -9.11 -7.83
C GLN A 72 15.31 -9.47 -9.23
N LEU A 73 15.94 -10.41 -9.92
CA LEU A 73 15.50 -10.88 -11.23
C LEU A 73 14.13 -11.56 -11.14
N ALA A 74 13.94 -12.44 -10.17
CA ALA A 74 12.68 -13.17 -10.00
C ALA A 74 11.53 -12.22 -9.58
N LEU A 75 11.80 -11.19 -8.76
CA LEU A 75 10.83 -10.15 -8.42
C LEU A 75 10.40 -9.36 -9.64
N GLN A 76 11.33 -9.04 -10.55
CA GLN A 76 11.02 -8.32 -11.78
C GLN A 76 10.10 -9.15 -12.69
N ASP A 77 10.37 -10.45 -12.83
CA ASP A 77 9.53 -11.34 -13.62
C ASP A 77 8.14 -11.50 -12.99
N CYS A 78 8.07 -11.76 -11.70
CA CYS A 78 6.82 -11.91 -10.97
C CYS A 78 5.98 -10.62 -10.99
N ALA A 79 6.61 -9.46 -10.90
CA ALA A 79 5.94 -8.16 -10.97
C ALA A 79 5.19 -7.96 -12.30
N ASN A 80 5.67 -8.50 -13.42
CA ASN A 80 4.97 -8.43 -14.70
C ASN A 80 3.60 -9.12 -14.66
N GLU A 81 3.43 -10.13 -13.80
CA GLU A 81 2.19 -10.90 -13.66
C GLU A 81 1.16 -10.20 -12.74
N HIS A 82 1.59 -9.24 -11.94
CA HIS A 82 0.79 -8.61 -10.89
C HIS A 82 0.52 -7.11 -11.13
N THR A 83 0.63 -6.64 -12.36
CA THR A 83 0.45 -5.23 -12.72
C THR A 83 -1.01 -4.77 -12.69
N GLU A 84 -1.97 -5.67 -12.54
CA GLU A 84 -3.39 -5.32 -12.56
C GLU A 84 -3.74 -4.35 -11.44
N ALA A 85 -4.42 -3.26 -11.80
CA ALA A 85 -4.90 -2.28 -10.82
C ALA A 85 -5.97 -2.90 -9.91
N THR A 86 -5.88 -2.61 -8.62
CA THR A 86 -6.86 -3.09 -7.63
C THR A 86 -8.23 -2.41 -7.85
N PRO A 87 -9.33 -3.03 -7.35
CA PRO A 87 -10.66 -2.45 -7.52
C PRO A 87 -10.76 -1.03 -6.97
N GLY A 88 -11.14 -0.10 -7.84
CA GLY A 88 -11.30 1.31 -7.53
C GLY A 88 -10.05 2.17 -7.68
N ALA A 89 -8.85 1.59 -7.84
CA ALA A 89 -7.59 2.34 -7.89
C ALA A 89 -7.58 3.44 -8.97
N LEU A 90 -7.85 3.09 -10.22
CA LEU A 90 -7.82 4.05 -11.32
C LEU A 90 -8.87 5.14 -11.16
N HIS A 91 -10.07 4.81 -10.68
CA HIS A 91 -11.15 5.78 -10.43
C HIS A 91 -10.78 6.78 -9.32
N VAL A 92 -10.20 6.30 -8.23
CA VAL A 92 -9.71 7.16 -7.12
C VAL A 92 -8.62 8.09 -7.62
N LEU A 93 -7.63 7.59 -8.35
CA LEU A 93 -6.53 8.38 -8.90
C LEU A 93 -7.05 9.45 -9.86
N GLU A 94 -7.96 9.12 -10.77
CA GLU A 94 -8.60 10.09 -11.68
C GLU A 94 -9.36 11.18 -10.90
N THR A 95 -10.05 10.80 -9.84
CA THR A 95 -10.80 11.75 -9.01
C THR A 95 -9.87 12.73 -8.30
N LEU A 96 -8.80 12.23 -7.66
CA LEU A 96 -7.81 13.06 -6.97
C LEU A 96 -7.05 13.97 -7.97
N GLN A 97 -6.73 13.46 -9.16
CA GLN A 97 -6.13 14.28 -10.21
C GLN A 97 -7.02 15.44 -10.64
N ARG A 98 -8.32 15.19 -10.86
CA ARG A 98 -9.30 16.23 -11.19
C ARG A 98 -9.47 17.28 -10.09
N GLN A 99 -9.28 16.86 -8.85
CA GLN A 99 -9.30 17.76 -7.67
C GLN A 99 -7.97 18.51 -7.45
N GLY A 100 -6.94 18.18 -8.22
CA GLY A 100 -5.60 18.77 -8.06
C GLY A 100 -4.87 18.35 -6.78
N VAL A 101 -5.26 17.22 -6.17
CA VAL A 101 -4.60 16.70 -4.95
C VAL A 101 -3.29 16.03 -5.34
N PRO A 102 -2.13 16.48 -4.80
CA PRO A 102 -0.85 15.82 -5.03
C PRO A 102 -0.86 14.38 -4.51
N CYS A 103 -0.41 13.44 -5.34
CA CYS A 103 -0.37 12.02 -5.00
C CYS A 103 0.98 11.41 -5.37
N ALA A 104 1.42 10.41 -4.59
CA ALA A 104 2.55 9.54 -4.92
C ALA A 104 2.33 8.13 -4.36
N TRP A 105 3.07 7.15 -4.89
CA TRP A 105 3.09 5.82 -4.32
C TRP A 105 4.45 5.49 -3.69
N LEU A 106 4.43 4.57 -2.71
CA LEU A 106 5.57 4.05 -1.97
C LEU A 106 5.60 2.52 -2.06
N ASP A 107 6.81 1.98 -2.13
CA ASP A 107 7.05 0.53 -2.09
C ASP A 107 8.42 0.25 -1.45
N GLU A 108 8.63 -0.98 -0.93
CA GLU A 108 9.93 -1.48 -0.45
C GLU A 108 10.56 -2.52 -1.39
N LEU A 109 9.86 -2.93 -2.44
CA LEU A 109 10.46 -3.79 -3.46
C LEU A 109 11.57 -3.04 -4.21
N PRO A 110 12.54 -3.74 -4.80
CA PRO A 110 13.54 -3.11 -5.67
C PRO A 110 12.87 -2.25 -6.75
N ALA A 111 13.43 -1.06 -7.02
CA ALA A 111 12.83 -0.06 -7.91
C ALA A 111 12.41 -0.61 -9.28
N VAL A 112 13.17 -1.58 -9.82
CA VAL A 112 12.83 -2.22 -11.12
C VAL A 112 11.51 -3.00 -11.01
N ALA A 113 11.31 -3.74 -9.91
CA ALA A 113 10.07 -4.51 -9.68
C ALA A 113 8.89 -3.57 -9.41
N SER A 114 9.06 -2.55 -8.54
CA SER A 114 8.02 -1.55 -8.26
C SER A 114 7.59 -0.78 -9.50
N ASN A 115 8.55 -0.36 -10.35
CA ASN A 115 8.23 0.31 -11.61
C ASN A 115 7.49 -0.61 -12.60
N ARG A 116 7.77 -1.91 -12.58
CA ARG A 116 7.00 -2.89 -13.35
C ARG A 116 5.57 -3.02 -12.85
N LEU A 117 5.38 -3.17 -11.55
CA LEU A 117 4.06 -3.17 -10.93
C LEU A 117 3.27 -1.91 -11.26
N ALA A 118 3.91 -0.75 -11.19
CA ALA A 118 3.28 0.54 -11.48
C ALA A 118 2.98 0.79 -12.96
N SER A 119 3.35 -0.12 -13.89
CA SER A 119 3.21 0.11 -15.34
C SER A 119 1.77 0.31 -15.82
N ALA A 120 0.78 -0.20 -15.09
CA ALA A 120 -0.65 0.00 -15.38
C ALA A 120 -1.23 1.30 -14.77
N LEU A 121 -0.46 2.01 -13.95
CA LEU A 121 -0.89 3.26 -13.32
C LEU A 121 -0.68 4.46 -14.25
N PRO A 122 -1.44 5.55 -14.03
CA PRO A 122 -1.28 6.76 -14.84
C PRO A 122 0.13 7.35 -14.72
N ALA A 123 0.70 7.77 -15.85
CA ALA A 123 2.07 8.30 -15.92
C ALA A 123 2.32 9.58 -15.09
N TRP A 124 1.26 10.29 -14.70
CA TRP A 124 1.36 11.48 -13.85
C TRP A 124 1.60 11.14 -12.36
N LEU A 125 1.36 9.88 -11.94
CA LEU A 125 1.51 9.45 -10.55
C LEU A 125 2.96 9.01 -10.29
N PRO A 126 3.78 9.81 -9.59
CA PRO A 126 5.16 9.45 -9.32
C PRO A 126 5.29 8.37 -8.25
N GLY A 127 6.30 7.54 -8.39
CA GLY A 127 6.81 6.72 -7.30
C GLY A 127 7.86 7.47 -6.49
N THR A 128 7.91 7.21 -5.20
CA THR A 128 8.95 7.75 -4.33
C THR A 128 10.17 6.84 -4.36
N ASP A 129 11.35 7.41 -4.61
CA ASP A 129 12.62 6.70 -4.42
C ASP A 129 12.88 6.54 -2.92
N THR A 130 12.76 5.32 -2.43
CA THR A 130 12.95 4.97 -1.01
C THR A 130 14.32 4.38 -0.71
N SER A 131 15.24 4.37 -1.67
CA SER A 131 16.55 3.71 -1.56
C SER A 131 17.44 4.24 -0.43
N ALA A 132 17.27 5.52 -0.07
CA ALA A 132 17.97 6.17 1.03
C ALA A 132 17.16 6.23 2.33
N ALA A 133 15.92 5.76 2.33
CA ALA A 133 15.06 5.76 3.50
C ALA A 133 15.39 4.56 4.40
N ARG A 134 15.22 4.74 5.71
CA ARG A 134 15.19 3.57 6.62
C ARG A 134 13.96 2.72 6.29
N PRO A 135 14.07 1.39 6.44
CA PRO A 135 12.93 0.49 6.20
C PRO A 135 11.71 0.86 7.07
N TRP A 136 10.51 0.57 6.58
CA TRP A 136 9.31 0.68 7.39
C TRP A 136 9.44 -0.18 8.67
N PRO A 137 8.93 0.28 9.82
CA PRO A 137 8.00 1.39 10.01
C PRO A 137 8.64 2.76 10.27
N ALA A 138 9.90 3.02 9.85
CA ALA A 138 10.45 4.36 9.92
C ALA A 138 9.65 5.33 9.01
N PRO A 139 9.44 6.60 9.42
CA PRO A 139 8.60 7.55 8.69
C PRO A 139 9.30 8.19 7.47
N ASP A 140 10.56 7.89 7.25
CA ASP A 140 11.46 8.55 6.30
C ASP A 140 10.87 8.59 4.89
N ALA A 141 10.39 7.46 4.38
CA ALA A 141 9.81 7.36 3.04
C ALA A 141 8.56 8.26 2.88
N CYS A 142 7.73 8.36 3.93
CA CYS A 142 6.56 9.26 3.91
C CYS A 142 7.01 10.73 3.81
N TRP A 143 7.98 11.15 4.62
CA TRP A 143 8.48 12.52 4.58
C TRP A 143 9.20 12.86 3.27
N GLN A 144 9.99 11.94 2.72
CA GLN A 144 10.62 12.10 1.41
C GLN A 144 9.57 12.30 0.32
N SER A 145 8.50 11.48 0.33
CA SER A 145 7.41 11.58 -0.63
C SER A 145 6.70 12.92 -0.55
N LEU A 146 6.33 13.38 0.66
CA LEU A 146 5.69 14.67 0.87
C LEU A 146 6.59 15.84 0.46
N SER A 147 7.89 15.74 0.73
CA SER A 147 8.89 16.73 0.29
C SER A 147 8.99 16.80 -1.24
N ALA A 148 9.03 15.65 -1.92
CA ALA A 148 9.04 15.57 -3.39
C ALA A 148 7.77 16.18 -4.01
N LEU A 149 6.61 15.98 -3.37
CA LEU A 149 5.34 16.59 -3.74
C LEU A 149 5.24 18.08 -3.37
N LYS A 150 6.27 18.65 -2.74
CA LYS A 150 6.34 20.06 -2.30
C LYS A 150 5.22 20.41 -1.30
N VAL A 151 4.88 19.48 -0.43
CA VAL A 151 3.90 19.69 0.63
C VAL A 151 4.50 20.56 1.74
N ASN A 152 3.81 21.63 2.13
CA ASN A 152 4.31 22.61 3.09
C ASN A 152 3.91 22.31 4.54
N ASN A 153 2.89 21.48 4.76
CA ASN A 153 2.43 21.07 6.09
C ASN A 153 1.84 19.68 6.04
N LEU A 154 1.74 19.01 7.18
CA LEU A 154 1.19 17.65 7.29
C LEU A 154 -0.33 17.62 7.45
N GLU A 155 -0.94 18.76 7.71
CA GLU A 155 -2.39 18.85 7.88
C GLU A 155 -3.11 18.41 6.60
N GLY A 156 -3.95 17.40 6.71
CA GLY A 156 -4.67 16.84 5.57
C GLY A 156 -3.86 15.92 4.69
N CYS A 157 -2.67 15.50 5.11
CA CYS A 157 -1.95 14.44 4.43
C CYS A 157 -2.48 13.07 4.89
N VAL A 158 -2.76 12.20 3.92
CA VAL A 158 -3.31 10.86 4.15
C VAL A 158 -2.41 9.81 3.54
N LEU A 159 -2.18 8.70 4.25
CA LEU A 159 -1.57 7.49 3.72
C LEU A 159 -2.62 6.38 3.63
N ILE A 160 -2.72 5.75 2.47
CA ILE A 160 -3.63 4.65 2.18
C ILE A 160 -2.81 3.42 1.79
N SER A 161 -2.97 2.32 2.51
CA SER A 161 -2.19 1.10 2.23
C SER A 161 -2.88 -0.15 2.78
N GLY A 162 -2.60 -1.31 2.17
CA GLY A 162 -2.87 -2.62 2.76
C GLY A 162 -1.71 -3.15 3.59
N GLU A 163 -0.52 -2.54 3.51
CA GLU A 163 0.70 -3.00 4.17
C GLU A 163 0.80 -2.43 5.60
N PRO A 164 0.76 -3.31 6.65
CA PRO A 164 0.77 -2.85 8.03
C PRO A 164 2.01 -2.05 8.42
N ARG A 165 3.19 -2.43 7.92
CA ARG A 165 4.45 -1.72 8.22
C ARG A 165 4.46 -0.31 7.63
N LEU A 166 3.93 -0.14 6.41
CA LEU A 166 3.79 1.18 5.78
C LEU A 166 2.74 2.04 6.51
N LEU A 167 1.62 1.44 6.93
CA LEU A 167 0.63 2.16 7.74
C LEU A 167 1.22 2.63 9.06
N GLN A 168 2.04 1.80 9.73
CA GLN A 168 2.76 2.22 10.94
C GLN A 168 3.77 3.34 10.63
N ALA A 169 4.43 3.32 9.46
CA ALA A 169 5.29 4.43 9.03
C ALA A 169 4.50 5.73 8.85
N GLY A 170 3.29 5.66 8.30
CA GLY A 170 2.38 6.80 8.18
C GLY A 170 1.96 7.37 9.54
N LEU A 171 1.59 6.51 10.49
CA LEU A 171 1.30 6.92 11.86
C LEU A 171 2.51 7.59 12.52
N ASN A 172 3.69 7.00 12.38
CA ASN A 172 4.94 7.56 12.90
C ASN A 172 5.31 8.89 12.20
N ALA A 173 4.85 9.09 10.97
CA ALA A 173 5.03 10.34 10.23
C ALA A 173 4.02 11.45 10.63
N GLY A 174 2.99 11.13 11.42
CA GLY A 174 1.92 12.05 11.79
C GLY A 174 0.89 12.26 10.68
N LEU A 175 0.60 11.21 9.90
CA LEU A 175 -0.36 11.24 8.81
C LEU A 175 -1.69 10.58 9.21
N TRP A 176 -2.77 11.04 8.62
CA TRP A 176 -3.99 10.26 8.61
C TRP A 176 -3.77 8.96 7.84
N THR A 177 -4.34 7.86 8.33
CA THR A 177 -4.10 6.54 7.72
C THR A 177 -5.41 5.81 7.45
N VAL A 178 -5.50 5.21 6.24
CA VAL A 178 -6.60 4.34 5.84
C VAL A 178 -6.03 2.96 5.49
N GLY A 179 -6.44 1.95 6.23
CA GLY A 179 -6.05 0.56 6.01
C GLY A 179 -6.95 -0.15 5.00
N LEU A 180 -6.37 -0.98 4.13
CA LEU A 180 -7.10 -1.81 3.17
C LEU A 180 -7.09 -3.27 3.63
N ALA A 181 -8.24 -3.77 4.07
CA ALA A 181 -8.33 -5.11 4.66
C ALA A 181 -8.28 -6.23 3.62
N ALA A 182 -9.01 -6.11 2.50
CA ALA A 182 -9.15 -7.20 1.55
C ALA A 182 -7.98 -7.32 0.56
N CYS A 183 -7.46 -6.19 0.04
CA CYS A 183 -6.44 -6.22 -0.99
C CYS A 183 -5.00 -6.17 -0.46
N GLY A 184 -4.80 -6.06 0.86
CA GLY A 184 -3.49 -6.08 1.49
C GLY A 184 -2.96 -7.49 1.79
N PRO A 185 -1.71 -7.58 2.30
CA PRO A 185 -1.04 -8.85 2.58
C PRO A 185 -1.70 -9.64 3.73
N LEU A 186 -2.50 -9.00 4.59
CA LEU A 186 -3.17 -9.68 5.70
C LEU A 186 -4.20 -10.72 5.23
N CYS A 187 -4.84 -10.50 4.09
CA CYS A 187 -5.64 -11.51 3.42
C CYS A 187 -4.81 -12.35 2.44
N GLY A 188 -3.83 -11.75 1.75
CA GLY A 188 -2.83 -12.43 0.93
C GLY A 188 -3.37 -13.24 -0.26
N GLN A 189 -4.64 -13.05 -0.63
CA GLN A 189 -5.32 -13.81 -1.69
C GLN A 189 -5.12 -13.14 -3.06
N ALA A 190 -5.04 -13.93 -4.13
CA ALA A 190 -5.21 -13.36 -5.47
C ALA A 190 -6.65 -12.85 -5.64
N GLN A 191 -6.83 -11.84 -6.48
CA GLN A 191 -8.15 -11.24 -6.68
C GLN A 191 -9.20 -12.25 -7.19
N ALA A 192 -8.81 -13.17 -8.05
CA ALA A 192 -9.68 -14.24 -8.55
C ALA A 192 -10.08 -15.20 -7.42
N ASP A 193 -9.11 -15.62 -6.60
CA ASP A 193 -9.32 -16.52 -5.46
C ASP A 193 -10.21 -15.83 -4.42
N TRP A 194 -9.94 -14.57 -4.10
CA TRP A 194 -10.77 -13.76 -3.19
C TRP A 194 -12.23 -13.71 -3.64
N ARG A 195 -12.48 -13.54 -4.94
CA ARG A 195 -13.85 -13.54 -5.49
C ARG A 195 -14.51 -14.91 -5.45
N ALA A 196 -13.73 -15.98 -5.56
CA ALA A 196 -14.20 -17.36 -5.55
C ALA A 196 -14.48 -17.90 -4.14
N LEU A 197 -13.91 -17.29 -3.09
CA LEU A 197 -14.12 -17.72 -1.71
C LEU A 197 -15.62 -17.66 -1.31
N PRO A 198 -16.11 -18.63 -0.51
CA PRO A 198 -17.40 -18.53 0.15
C PRO A 198 -17.52 -17.25 0.98
N ALA A 199 -18.72 -16.65 1.02
CA ALA A 199 -18.93 -15.38 1.72
C ALA A 199 -18.49 -15.42 3.20
N ALA A 200 -18.78 -16.49 3.91
CA ALA A 200 -18.40 -16.66 5.31
C ALA A 200 -16.88 -16.69 5.52
N GLU A 201 -16.13 -17.29 4.59
CA GLU A 201 -14.67 -17.34 4.65
C GLU A 201 -14.06 -15.98 4.34
N ARG A 202 -14.55 -15.27 3.32
CA ARG A 202 -14.17 -13.88 3.04
C ARG A 202 -14.41 -12.98 4.24
N ASP A 203 -15.61 -13.08 4.87
CA ASP A 203 -15.97 -12.27 6.02
C ASP A 203 -15.06 -12.55 7.21
N HIS A 204 -14.67 -13.81 7.42
CA HIS A 204 -13.72 -14.19 8.47
C HIS A 204 -12.32 -13.59 8.23
N LEU A 205 -11.77 -13.75 7.03
CA LEU A 205 -10.45 -13.20 6.68
C LEU A 205 -10.44 -11.68 6.77
N ARG A 206 -11.47 -11.03 6.22
CA ARG A 206 -11.66 -9.59 6.27
C ARG A 206 -11.75 -9.07 7.71
N ALA A 207 -12.55 -9.70 8.56
CA ALA A 207 -12.70 -9.31 9.96
C ALA A 207 -11.36 -9.41 10.71
N LYS A 208 -10.59 -10.47 10.48
CA LYS A 208 -9.27 -10.65 11.07
C LYS A 208 -8.31 -9.54 10.62
N ALA A 209 -8.25 -9.23 9.31
CA ALA A 209 -7.43 -8.17 8.75
C ALA A 209 -7.84 -6.80 9.33
N THR A 210 -9.14 -6.49 9.35
CA THR A 210 -9.70 -5.26 9.90
C THR A 210 -9.29 -5.05 11.36
N LEU A 211 -9.43 -6.08 12.19
CA LEU A 211 -9.03 -6.02 13.61
C LEU A 211 -7.54 -5.80 13.77
N SER A 212 -6.70 -6.44 12.94
CA SER A 212 -5.26 -6.25 12.96
C SER A 212 -4.88 -4.82 12.59
N LEU A 213 -5.51 -4.24 11.58
CA LEU A 213 -5.29 -2.86 11.16
C LEU A 213 -5.73 -1.85 12.23
N TYR A 214 -6.89 -2.02 12.83
CA TYR A 214 -7.32 -1.13 13.94
C TYR A 214 -6.41 -1.22 15.16
N ARG A 215 -5.83 -2.39 15.45
CA ARG A 215 -4.85 -2.54 16.54
C ARG A 215 -3.55 -1.78 16.30
N LEU A 216 -3.19 -1.47 15.06
CA LEU A 216 -2.08 -0.57 14.73
C LEU A 216 -2.40 0.90 15.07
N GLY A 217 -3.68 1.25 15.21
CA GLY A 217 -4.12 2.62 15.43
C GLY A 217 -4.48 3.38 14.15
N VAL A 218 -4.71 2.68 13.00
CA VAL A 218 -5.15 3.35 11.78
C VAL A 218 -6.50 4.05 11.97
N HIS A 219 -6.70 5.17 11.32
CA HIS A 219 -7.85 6.06 11.54
C HIS A 219 -9.14 5.56 10.88
N SER A 220 -9.00 4.78 9.80
CA SER A 220 -10.11 4.12 9.11
C SER A 220 -9.65 2.83 8.46
N VAL A 221 -10.55 1.86 8.30
CA VAL A 221 -10.30 0.61 7.58
C VAL A 221 -11.44 0.37 6.61
N ILE A 222 -11.09 0.11 5.37
CA ILE A 222 -12.00 -0.24 4.28
C ILE A 222 -11.54 -1.55 3.62
N ASP A 223 -12.34 -2.15 2.78
CA ASP A 223 -11.95 -3.40 2.11
C ASP A 223 -11.00 -3.13 0.93
N GLN A 224 -11.29 -2.15 0.11
CA GLN A 224 -10.58 -1.82 -1.13
C GLN A 224 -10.78 -0.35 -1.51
N LEU A 225 -10.03 0.15 -2.48
CA LEU A 225 -10.08 1.56 -2.88
C LEU A 225 -11.44 1.99 -3.45
N ALA A 226 -12.25 1.06 -3.97
CA ALA A 226 -13.61 1.37 -4.39
C ALA A 226 -14.49 1.94 -3.26
N ASP A 227 -14.14 1.65 -2.00
CA ASP A 227 -14.89 2.04 -0.80
C ASP A 227 -14.31 3.32 -0.15
N LEU A 228 -13.35 3.99 -0.79
CA LEU A 228 -12.55 5.07 -0.18
C LEU A 228 -13.35 6.36 0.08
N GLY A 229 -14.30 6.71 -0.78
CA GLY A 229 -15.01 7.99 -0.72
C GLY A 229 -15.56 8.33 0.66
N PRO A 230 -16.45 7.49 1.25
CA PRO A 230 -17.01 7.74 2.58
C PRO A 230 -15.95 7.87 3.69
N SER A 231 -14.84 7.14 3.55
CA SER A 231 -13.74 7.19 4.52
C SER A 231 -13.00 8.52 4.49
N LEU A 232 -12.76 9.06 3.31
CA LEU A 232 -12.17 10.39 3.15
C LEU A 232 -13.12 11.49 3.66
N GLU A 233 -14.40 11.38 3.39
CA GLU A 233 -15.42 12.31 3.92
C GLU A 233 -15.43 12.35 5.45
N ASP A 234 -15.36 11.18 6.11
CA ASP A 234 -15.27 11.10 7.57
C ASP A 234 -13.98 11.75 8.10
N LEU A 235 -12.84 11.47 7.49
CA LEU A 235 -11.57 12.10 7.88
C LEU A 235 -11.59 13.61 7.69
N ALA A 236 -12.21 14.12 6.61
CA ALA A 236 -12.37 15.55 6.40
C ALA A 236 -13.24 16.20 7.51
N HIS A 237 -14.36 15.55 7.89
CA HIS A 237 -15.21 16.02 8.99
C HIS A 237 -14.48 16.02 10.34
N ARG A 238 -13.69 14.98 10.64
CA ARG A 238 -12.89 14.89 11.88
C ARG A 238 -11.88 16.02 11.95
N ARG A 239 -11.18 16.29 10.85
CA ARG A 239 -10.25 17.44 10.75
C ARG A 239 -10.95 18.79 10.97
N GLN A 240 -12.13 19.01 10.38
CA GLN A 240 -12.91 20.23 10.58
C GLN A 240 -13.31 20.43 12.05
N LYS A 241 -13.44 19.36 12.83
CA LYS A 241 -13.67 19.40 14.28
C LYS A 241 -12.39 19.61 15.10
N GLY A 242 -11.22 19.73 14.44
CA GLY A 242 -9.93 19.94 15.10
C GLY A 242 -9.24 18.66 15.57
N GLU A 243 -9.72 17.48 15.15
CA GLU A 243 -9.01 16.23 15.40
C GLU A 243 -7.69 16.18 14.61
N LYS A 244 -6.70 15.53 15.17
CA LYS A 244 -5.37 15.32 14.57
C LYS A 244 -5.09 13.83 14.44
N PRO A 245 -4.22 13.41 13.47
CA PRO A 245 -3.79 12.04 13.33
C PRO A 245 -2.99 11.55 14.54
#